data_12e85ebb2988210fff5efc0024a6385c
#
_entry.id   12e85ebb2988210fff5efc0024a6385c
#
_cell.length_a   1.000
_cell.length_b   1.000
_cell.length_c   1.000
_cell.angle_alpha   90.00
_cell.angle_beta   90.00
_cell.angle_gamma   90.00
#
_symmetry.space_group_name_H-M   'P 1'
#
loop_
_entity.id
_entity.type
_entity.pdbx_description
1 polymer ?
#
loop_
_entity_poly.entity_id
_entity_poly.type
_entity_poly.pdbx_seq_one_letter_code
_entity_poly.pdbx_strand_id
1 'polypeptide(L)'
;MQSWDTANKATELSDFSVCTTWGVSGKHVFLLSVFRRRLEYPALKRAVREQQNLFNASVVLIEDKASGTQLIQELIAEGCHGVTRYQPTGDKTMRMHAQTAMIENGFVHIPETAPWVAEYLHEMTVFPNGKHDDQADSTAQFLDWSKAPFPGRYIFEYYRRLAEADEQRRKPQPTKTVFAKGCMEWFAEQKNSG
;
A
#
# COMPACT_ATOMS: atom_id res chain seq x y z
N MET A 1 0.06 3.70 -1.40
CA MET A 1 1.51 3.99 -1.36
C MET A 1 2.22 3.19 -2.43
N GLN A 2 3.33 3.68 -2.96
CA GLN A 2 4.11 2.99 -3.99
C GLN A 2 5.58 2.93 -3.61
N SER A 3 6.25 1.86 -4.03
CA SER A 3 7.68 1.67 -3.87
C SER A 3 8.29 1.33 -5.22
N TRP A 4 9.26 2.12 -5.65
CA TRP A 4 9.92 1.99 -6.95
C TRP A 4 11.36 1.53 -6.78
N ASP A 5 11.67 0.40 -7.39
CA ASP A 5 13.04 0.02 -7.73
C ASP A 5 13.27 0.37 -9.19
N THR A 6 14.29 1.19 -9.46
CA THR A 6 14.53 1.74 -10.80
C THR A 6 15.84 1.21 -11.37
N ALA A 7 15.79 0.67 -12.58
CA ALA A 7 16.96 0.20 -13.29
C ALA A 7 18.04 1.29 -13.42
N ASN A 8 19.28 0.93 -13.13
CA ASN A 8 20.40 1.89 -13.02
C ASN A 8 20.91 2.46 -14.35
N LYS A 9 20.61 1.82 -15.50
CA LYS A 9 21.11 2.25 -16.82
C LYS A 9 20.10 1.97 -17.93
N ALA A 10 19.88 2.98 -18.77
CA ALA A 10 19.09 2.86 -20.00
C ALA A 10 19.72 1.94 -21.06
N THR A 11 20.98 1.56 -20.91
CA THR A 11 21.75 0.75 -21.86
C THR A 11 21.71 -0.75 -21.60
N GLU A 12 21.30 -1.18 -20.42
CA GLU A 12 21.15 -2.61 -20.11
C GLU A 12 19.68 -2.99 -20.29
N LEU A 13 19.36 -3.55 -21.45
CA LEU A 13 18.05 -4.11 -21.79
C LEU A 13 17.59 -5.27 -20.86
N SER A 14 18.38 -5.58 -19.83
CA SER A 14 18.16 -6.69 -18.90
C SER A 14 17.43 -6.30 -17.62
N ASP A 15 17.55 -5.07 -17.13
CA ASP A 15 17.00 -4.68 -15.83
C ASP A 15 15.58 -4.14 -15.95
N PHE A 16 14.75 -4.54 -15.00
CA PHE A 16 13.38 -4.07 -14.91
C PHE A 16 13.29 -2.88 -13.94
N SER A 17 12.42 -1.94 -14.28
CA SER A 17 11.90 -1.02 -13.28
C SER A 17 10.62 -1.59 -12.73
N VAL A 18 10.55 -1.68 -11.41
CA VAL A 18 9.43 -2.28 -10.68
C VAL A 18 8.78 -1.27 -9.76
N CYS A 19 7.46 -1.28 -9.72
CA CYS A 19 6.66 -0.59 -8.73
C CYS A 19 5.75 -1.58 -8.02
N THR A 20 5.90 -1.69 -6.72
CA THR A 20 4.91 -2.35 -5.86
C THR A 20 3.96 -1.31 -5.27
N THR A 21 2.65 -1.52 -5.42
CA THR A 21 1.61 -0.62 -4.90
C THR A 21 0.93 -1.26 -3.70
N TRP A 22 0.87 -0.50 -2.61
CA TRP A 22 0.45 -1.00 -1.30
C TRP A 22 -0.71 -0.19 -0.71
N GLY A 23 -1.67 -0.91 -0.12
CA GLY A 23 -2.64 -0.38 0.83
C GLY A 23 -2.15 -0.62 2.27
N VAL A 24 -2.46 0.30 3.19
CA VAL A 24 -2.11 0.18 4.60
C VAL A 24 -3.34 0.38 5.46
N SER A 25 -3.60 -0.58 6.36
CA SER A 25 -4.67 -0.51 7.36
C SER A 25 -4.17 -0.97 8.72
N GLY A 26 -3.93 -0.03 9.62
CA GLY A 26 -3.33 -0.33 10.92
C GLY A 26 -1.93 -0.95 10.79
N LYS A 27 -1.78 -2.19 11.23
CA LYS A 27 -0.54 -2.97 11.11
C LYS A 27 -0.46 -3.78 9.81
N HIS A 28 -1.58 -3.91 9.10
CA HIS A 28 -1.69 -4.74 7.92
C HIS A 28 -1.34 -3.94 6.67
N VAL A 29 -0.57 -4.56 5.78
CA VAL A 29 -0.22 -4.04 4.47
C VAL A 29 -0.71 -4.99 3.39
N PHE A 30 -1.23 -4.45 2.32
CA PHE A 30 -1.87 -5.19 1.24
C PHE A 30 -1.20 -4.85 -0.08
N LEU A 31 -0.63 -5.84 -0.74
CA LEU A 31 -0.07 -5.67 -2.08
C LEU A 31 -1.23 -5.60 -3.09
N LEU A 32 -1.45 -4.43 -3.66
CA LEU A 32 -2.57 -4.16 -4.56
C LEU A 32 -2.21 -4.38 -6.02
N SER A 33 -0.97 -4.07 -6.40
CA SER A 33 -0.49 -4.18 -7.78
C SER A 33 1.02 -4.28 -7.83
N VAL A 34 1.51 -4.98 -8.85
CA VAL A 34 2.92 -5.00 -9.25
C VAL A 34 3.01 -4.57 -10.71
N PHE A 35 3.70 -3.48 -10.93
CA PHE A 35 4.08 -3.01 -12.26
C PHE A 35 5.56 -3.35 -12.48
N ARG A 36 5.87 -4.08 -13.57
CA ARG A 36 7.22 -4.51 -13.90
C ARG A 36 7.46 -4.34 -15.40
N ARG A 37 8.36 -3.46 -15.77
CA ARG A 37 8.69 -3.18 -17.18
C ARG A 37 10.14 -2.75 -17.35
N ARG A 38 10.69 -3.00 -18.52
CA ARG A 38 11.95 -2.40 -18.96
C ARG A 38 11.63 -1.05 -19.58
N LEU A 39 12.14 0.02 -18.99
CA LEU A 39 11.82 1.38 -19.38
C LEU A 39 13.08 2.20 -19.49
N GLU A 40 13.18 2.98 -20.57
CA GLU A 40 14.11 4.08 -20.63
C GLU A 40 13.64 5.25 -19.76
N TYR A 41 14.56 6.12 -19.36
CA TYR A 41 14.34 7.18 -18.38
C TYR A 41 13.09 8.05 -18.66
N PRO A 42 12.84 8.56 -19.89
CA PRO A 42 11.63 9.35 -20.14
C PRO A 42 10.33 8.56 -19.98
N ALA A 43 10.36 7.27 -20.32
CA ALA A 43 9.21 6.37 -20.14
C ALA A 43 9.02 6.01 -18.67
N LEU A 44 10.10 5.79 -17.91
CA LEU A 44 10.07 5.56 -16.48
C LEU A 44 9.41 6.73 -15.75
N LYS A 45 9.82 7.97 -16.04
CA LYS A 45 9.25 9.16 -15.42
C LYS A 45 7.74 9.29 -15.69
N ARG A 46 7.29 9.00 -16.92
CA ARG A 46 5.85 8.95 -17.25
C ARG A 46 5.13 7.85 -16.47
N ALA A 47 5.71 6.65 -16.43
CA ALA A 47 5.13 5.52 -15.72
C ALA A 47 4.94 5.79 -14.23
N VAL A 48 5.89 6.46 -13.56
CA VAL A 48 5.75 6.84 -12.14
C VAL A 48 4.52 7.71 -11.95
N ARG A 49 4.30 8.71 -12.80
CA ARG A 49 3.12 9.59 -12.71
C ARG A 49 1.81 8.87 -13.02
N GLU A 50 1.82 8.03 -14.05
CA GLU A 50 0.65 7.25 -14.44
C GLU A 50 0.22 6.31 -13.32
N GLN A 51 1.18 5.58 -12.73
CA GLN A 51 0.91 4.68 -11.62
C GLN A 51 0.46 5.44 -10.37
N GLN A 52 1.08 6.57 -10.05
CA GLN A 52 0.66 7.42 -8.93
C GLN A 52 -0.78 7.87 -9.10
N ASN A 53 -1.15 8.37 -10.28
CA ASN A 53 -2.51 8.83 -10.57
C ASN A 53 -3.52 7.68 -10.55
N LEU A 54 -3.16 6.53 -11.15
CA LEU A 54 -4.03 5.35 -11.22
C LEU A 54 -4.48 4.86 -9.84
N PHE A 55 -3.56 4.86 -8.88
CA PHE A 55 -3.84 4.38 -7.52
C PHE A 55 -4.05 5.50 -6.51
N ASN A 56 -4.05 6.75 -6.94
CA ASN A 56 -4.09 7.94 -6.07
C ASN A 56 -3.09 7.80 -4.90
N ALA A 57 -1.85 7.43 -5.23
CA ALA A 57 -0.85 7.09 -4.23
C ALA A 57 -0.37 8.34 -3.50
N SER A 58 -0.58 8.37 -2.18
CA SER A 58 -0.16 9.49 -1.31
C SER A 58 1.34 9.54 -1.06
N VAL A 59 2.04 8.42 -1.25
CA VAL A 59 3.49 8.30 -1.09
C VAL A 59 4.05 7.50 -2.25
N VAL A 60 5.13 7.99 -2.83
CA VAL A 60 5.90 7.36 -3.91
C VAL A 60 7.34 7.27 -3.43
N LEU A 61 7.73 6.11 -2.92
CA LEU A 61 9.10 5.83 -2.50
C LEU A 61 9.96 5.52 -3.70
N ILE A 62 11.11 6.17 -3.80
CA ILE A 62 12.10 5.90 -4.85
C ILE A 62 13.46 5.79 -4.16
N GLU A 63 14.23 4.74 -4.49
CA GLU A 63 15.59 4.58 -3.97
C GLU A 63 16.46 5.75 -4.46
N ASP A 64 17.07 6.47 -3.51
CA ASP A 64 17.94 7.61 -3.81
C ASP A 64 19.36 7.14 -4.18
N LYS A 65 19.45 6.51 -5.34
CA LYS A 65 20.68 5.96 -5.88
C LYS A 65 20.66 6.04 -7.41
N ALA A 66 21.77 6.43 -8.00
CA ALA A 66 21.96 6.50 -9.45
C ALA A 66 20.79 7.20 -10.20
N SER A 67 20.06 6.47 -11.06
CA SER A 67 18.93 7.02 -11.85
C SER A 67 17.78 7.51 -10.96
N GLY A 68 17.58 6.92 -9.79
CA GLY A 68 16.56 7.32 -8.84
C GLY A 68 16.77 8.73 -8.30
N THR A 69 18.02 9.15 -8.05
CA THR A 69 18.33 10.51 -7.58
C THR A 69 17.85 11.58 -8.55
N GLN A 70 18.15 11.41 -9.85
CA GLN A 70 17.70 12.33 -10.89
C GLN A 70 16.17 12.31 -11.03
N LEU A 71 15.58 11.13 -11.05
CA LEU A 71 14.12 10.95 -11.15
C LEU A 71 13.38 11.67 -10.03
N ILE A 72 13.84 11.53 -8.78
CA ILE A 72 13.28 12.21 -7.61
C ILE A 72 13.34 13.72 -7.80
N GLN A 73 14.50 14.27 -8.20
CA GLN A 73 14.68 15.70 -8.37
C GLN A 73 13.73 16.26 -9.43
N GLU A 74 13.62 15.61 -10.58
CA GLU A 74 12.75 16.04 -11.66
C GLU A 74 11.27 15.93 -11.28
N LEU A 75 10.84 14.83 -10.66
CA LEU A 75 9.45 14.66 -10.24
C LEU A 75 9.03 15.73 -9.23
N ILE A 76 9.89 16.05 -8.25
CA ILE A 76 9.64 17.12 -7.28
C ILE A 76 9.57 18.48 -7.97
N ALA A 77 10.51 18.80 -8.85
CA ALA A 77 10.54 20.06 -9.60
C ALA A 77 9.29 20.25 -10.49
N GLU A 78 8.73 19.16 -10.98
CA GLU A 78 7.52 19.14 -11.81
C GLU A 78 6.21 19.08 -10.98
N GLY A 79 6.31 19.20 -9.65
CA GLY A 79 5.16 19.27 -8.74
C GLY A 79 4.49 17.93 -8.42
N CYS A 80 5.17 16.80 -8.63
CA CYS A 80 4.66 15.51 -8.17
C CYS A 80 4.65 15.47 -6.64
N HIS A 81 3.47 15.33 -6.06
CA HIS A 81 3.30 15.25 -4.62
C HIS A 81 3.63 13.84 -4.09
N GLY A 82 4.09 13.77 -2.84
CA GLY A 82 4.31 12.51 -2.14
C GLY A 82 5.57 11.74 -2.56
N VAL A 83 6.40 12.28 -3.45
CA VAL A 83 7.70 11.69 -3.80
C VAL A 83 8.61 11.73 -2.58
N THR A 84 9.05 10.56 -2.15
CA THR A 84 9.85 10.36 -0.93
C THR A 84 11.13 9.62 -1.28
N ARG A 85 12.26 10.16 -0.84
CA ARG A 85 13.57 9.54 -0.98
C ARG A 85 13.70 8.37 -0.02
N TYR A 86 14.14 7.24 -0.50
CA TYR A 86 14.54 6.12 0.33
C TYR A 86 16.04 5.88 0.20
N GLN A 87 16.72 5.90 1.32
CA GLN A 87 18.16 5.57 1.39
C GLN A 87 18.31 4.20 2.06
N PRO A 88 18.63 3.15 1.29
CA PRO A 88 18.77 1.82 1.85
C PRO A 88 20.00 1.75 2.78
N THR A 89 19.82 1.09 3.91
CA THR A 89 20.91 0.77 4.84
C THR A 89 21.20 -0.72 4.78
N GLY A 90 22.47 -1.09 4.70
CA GLY A 90 22.90 -2.49 4.58
C GLY A 90 22.67 -3.09 3.19
N ASP A 91 22.94 -4.39 3.07
CA ASP A 91 22.71 -5.14 1.84
C ASP A 91 21.22 -5.56 1.69
N LYS A 92 20.84 -5.96 0.48
CA LYS A 92 19.45 -6.30 0.14
C LYS A 92 18.94 -7.55 0.87
N THR A 93 19.81 -8.53 1.11
CA THR A 93 19.44 -9.76 1.82
C THR A 93 19.12 -9.45 3.28
N MET A 94 19.93 -8.63 3.93
CA MET A 94 19.68 -8.17 5.30
C MET A 94 18.40 -7.37 5.40
N ARG A 95 18.13 -6.48 4.42
CA ARG A 95 16.89 -5.70 4.40
C ARG A 95 15.66 -6.62 4.32
N MET A 96 15.66 -7.61 3.43
CA MET A 96 14.57 -8.57 3.33
C MET A 96 14.43 -9.43 4.59
N HIS A 97 15.53 -9.94 5.14
CA HIS A 97 15.51 -10.68 6.40
C HIS A 97 14.89 -9.89 7.56
N ALA A 98 15.16 -8.60 7.64
CA ALA A 98 14.54 -7.74 8.64
C ALA A 98 13.01 -7.63 8.52
N GLN A 99 12.42 -8.06 7.39
CA GLN A 99 10.98 -8.03 7.15
C GLN A 99 10.28 -9.36 7.47
N THR A 100 11.02 -10.46 7.65
CA THR A 100 10.45 -11.81 7.86
C THR A 100 9.46 -11.86 9.01
N ALA A 101 9.74 -11.22 10.13
CA ALA A 101 8.83 -11.17 11.27
C ALA A 101 7.46 -10.54 10.93
N MET A 102 7.43 -9.54 10.05
CA MET A 102 6.20 -8.89 9.61
C MET A 102 5.39 -9.81 8.69
N ILE A 103 6.10 -10.58 7.84
CA ILE A 103 5.51 -11.56 6.93
C ILE A 103 4.99 -12.77 7.71
N GLU A 104 5.80 -13.36 8.59
CA GLU A 104 5.45 -14.53 9.41
C GLU A 104 4.28 -14.27 10.36
N ASN A 105 4.17 -13.07 10.90
CA ASN A 105 3.04 -12.67 11.73
C ASN A 105 1.75 -12.38 10.93
N GLY A 106 1.74 -12.58 9.61
CA GLY A 106 0.55 -12.42 8.78
C GLY A 106 0.11 -10.96 8.61
N PHE A 107 1.02 -9.99 8.72
CA PHE A 107 0.69 -8.58 8.50
C PHE A 107 0.80 -8.17 7.02
N VAL A 108 1.42 -9.00 6.18
CA VAL A 108 1.56 -8.77 4.75
C VAL A 108 0.55 -9.62 3.99
N HIS A 109 -0.30 -9.00 3.21
CA HIS A 109 -1.36 -9.65 2.46
C HIS A 109 -1.10 -9.53 0.96
N ILE A 110 -1.30 -10.63 0.24
CA ILE A 110 -1.19 -10.73 -1.21
C ILE A 110 -2.53 -11.22 -1.74
N PRO A 111 -3.06 -10.73 -2.87
CA PRO A 111 -4.29 -11.23 -3.45
C PRO A 111 -4.12 -12.67 -3.90
N GLU A 112 -5.17 -13.48 -3.80
CA GLU A 112 -5.16 -14.88 -4.28
C GLU A 112 -4.95 -14.96 -5.79
N THR A 113 -5.54 -14.02 -6.51
CA THR A 113 -5.52 -14.02 -7.98
C THR A 113 -5.22 -12.63 -8.52
N ALA A 114 -4.11 -12.51 -9.23
CA ALA A 114 -3.80 -11.37 -10.10
C ALA A 114 -2.80 -11.84 -11.16
N PRO A 115 -2.74 -11.21 -12.34
CA PRO A 115 -1.87 -11.65 -13.43
C PRO A 115 -0.38 -11.73 -13.08
N TRP A 116 0.06 -10.96 -12.11
CA TRP A 116 1.45 -10.83 -11.65
C TRP A 116 1.79 -11.71 -10.45
N VAL A 117 0.81 -12.31 -9.74
CA VAL A 117 1.04 -13.00 -8.46
C VAL A 117 2.01 -14.15 -8.60
N ALA A 118 1.85 -14.99 -9.62
CA ALA A 118 2.69 -16.16 -9.79
C ALA A 118 4.18 -15.81 -9.99
N GLU A 119 4.45 -14.80 -10.81
CA GLU A 119 5.81 -14.30 -11.06
C GLU A 119 6.40 -13.64 -9.82
N TYR A 120 5.59 -12.83 -9.11
CA TYR A 120 5.99 -12.20 -7.86
C TYR A 120 6.36 -13.22 -6.79
N LEU A 121 5.50 -14.20 -6.53
CA LEU A 121 5.76 -15.25 -5.54
C LEU A 121 6.98 -16.10 -5.91
N HIS A 122 7.16 -16.40 -7.20
CA HIS A 122 8.34 -17.10 -7.65
C HIS A 122 9.62 -16.33 -7.30
N GLU A 123 9.70 -15.04 -7.62
CA GLU A 123 10.85 -14.21 -7.32
C GLU A 123 11.11 -14.12 -5.81
N MET A 124 10.06 -13.89 -5.00
CA MET A 124 10.16 -13.85 -3.54
C MET A 124 10.69 -15.17 -2.93
N THR A 125 10.32 -16.33 -3.49
CA THR A 125 10.72 -17.64 -2.97
C THR A 125 12.14 -18.05 -3.37
N VAL A 126 12.64 -17.59 -4.51
CA VAL A 126 14.01 -17.91 -4.96
C VAL A 126 15.04 -16.87 -4.50
N PHE A 127 14.58 -15.71 -4.00
CA PHE A 127 15.46 -14.67 -3.47
C PHE A 127 16.36 -15.21 -2.34
N PRO A 128 17.68 -14.90 -2.26
CA PRO A 128 18.41 -13.95 -3.10
C PRO A 128 19.06 -14.58 -4.35
N ASN A 129 18.82 -15.87 -4.63
CA ASN A 129 19.53 -16.64 -5.66
C ASN A 129 18.84 -16.59 -7.03
N GLY A 130 17.75 -15.80 -7.17
CA GLY A 130 17.02 -15.63 -8.41
C GLY A 130 17.80 -14.83 -9.47
N LYS A 131 17.39 -14.98 -10.74
CA LYS A 131 17.94 -14.17 -11.84
C LYS A 131 17.59 -12.69 -11.72
N HIS A 132 16.44 -12.40 -11.13
CA HIS A 132 15.91 -11.07 -10.91
C HIS A 132 15.50 -10.95 -9.44
N ASP A 133 15.66 -9.77 -8.89
CA ASP A 133 15.36 -9.44 -7.50
C ASP A 133 14.68 -8.06 -7.35
N ASP A 134 14.31 -7.45 -8.47
CA ASP A 134 13.73 -6.10 -8.53
C ASP A 134 12.41 -5.99 -7.75
N GLN A 135 11.55 -7.04 -7.78
CA GLN A 135 10.30 -7.07 -7.02
C GLN A 135 10.55 -7.28 -5.53
N ALA A 136 11.56 -8.08 -5.19
CA ALA A 136 11.98 -8.31 -3.81
C ALA A 136 12.58 -7.03 -3.21
N ASP A 137 13.42 -6.31 -3.96
CA ASP A 137 14.00 -5.05 -3.53
C ASP A 137 12.93 -3.97 -3.33
N SER A 138 12.01 -3.79 -4.28
CA SER A 138 10.86 -2.88 -4.14
C SER A 138 9.99 -3.22 -2.93
N THR A 139 9.77 -4.51 -2.65
CA THR A 139 9.00 -4.99 -1.49
C THR A 139 9.73 -4.71 -0.18
N ALA A 140 11.00 -5.09 -0.10
CA ALA A 140 11.82 -4.86 1.09
C ALA A 140 11.92 -3.37 1.43
N GLN A 141 12.07 -2.52 0.42
CA GLN A 141 12.07 -1.07 0.56
C GLN A 141 10.79 -0.54 1.20
N PHE A 142 9.62 -0.98 0.68
CA PHE A 142 8.34 -0.56 1.25
C PHE A 142 8.16 -1.04 2.67
N LEU A 143 8.42 -2.33 2.94
CA LEU A 143 8.23 -2.91 4.26
C LEU A 143 9.18 -2.29 5.30
N ASP A 144 10.43 -2.00 4.92
CA ASP A 144 11.39 -1.31 5.78
C ASP A 144 10.92 0.11 6.11
N TRP A 145 10.57 0.88 5.09
CA TRP A 145 10.07 2.24 5.26
C TRP A 145 8.78 2.29 6.09
N SER A 146 7.88 1.32 5.92
CA SER A 146 6.60 1.27 6.61
C SER A 146 6.71 1.05 8.13
N LYS A 147 7.83 0.54 8.61
CA LYS A 147 8.14 0.36 10.05
C LYS A 147 8.53 1.68 10.73
N ALA A 148 9.11 2.59 9.99
CA ALA A 148 9.50 3.88 10.55
C ALA A 148 8.26 4.64 11.05
N PRO A 149 8.33 5.29 12.22
CA PRO A 149 7.26 6.16 12.65
C PRO A 149 7.14 7.32 11.65
N PHE A 150 6.11 7.27 10.83
CA PHE A 150 5.85 8.28 9.81
C PHE A 150 5.53 9.61 10.49
N PRO A 151 6.30 10.69 10.26
CA PRO A 151 5.94 12.03 10.73
C PRO A 151 4.59 12.39 10.11
N GLY A 152 3.54 12.42 10.91
CA GLY A 152 2.17 12.63 10.43
C GLY A 152 1.26 11.40 10.45
N ARG A 153 1.76 10.17 10.62
CA ARG A 153 0.93 8.96 10.76
C ARG A 153 -0.09 9.11 11.90
N TYR A 154 0.36 9.65 13.02
CA TYR A 154 -0.51 9.94 14.18
C TYR A 154 -1.55 11.03 13.90
N ILE A 155 -1.19 12.04 13.12
CA ILE A 155 -2.10 13.13 12.74
C ILE A 155 -3.16 12.60 11.77
N PHE A 156 -2.77 11.82 10.76
CA PHE A 156 -3.70 11.19 9.81
C PHE A 156 -4.65 10.22 10.53
N GLU A 157 -4.12 9.40 11.43
CA GLU A 157 -4.90 8.44 12.20
C GLU A 157 -5.84 9.13 13.19
N TYR A 158 -5.41 10.24 13.77
CA TYR A 158 -6.24 11.10 14.61
C TYR A 158 -7.42 11.70 13.83
N TYR A 159 -7.17 12.31 12.67
CA TYR A 159 -8.25 12.87 11.85
C TYR A 159 -9.18 11.81 11.27
N ARG A 160 -8.65 10.64 10.90
CA ARG A 160 -9.48 9.51 10.47
C ARG A 160 -10.42 9.07 11.58
N ARG A 161 -9.93 8.89 12.80
CA ARG A 161 -10.75 8.54 13.97
C ARG A 161 -11.80 9.61 14.28
N LEU A 162 -11.46 10.87 14.12
CA LEU A 162 -12.43 11.96 14.28
C LEU A 162 -13.53 11.90 13.21
N ALA A 163 -13.17 11.65 11.96
CA ALA A 163 -14.14 11.52 10.85
C ALA A 163 -15.05 10.30 11.06
N GLU A 164 -14.50 9.15 11.44
CA GLU A 164 -15.26 7.93 11.76
C GLU A 164 -16.20 8.14 12.95
N ALA A 165 -15.76 8.84 13.97
CA ALA A 165 -16.59 9.17 15.14
C ALA A 165 -17.73 10.14 14.79
N ASP A 166 -17.47 11.11 13.91
CA ASP A 166 -18.49 12.05 13.44
C ASP A 166 -19.53 11.35 12.53
N GLU A 167 -19.07 10.44 11.67
CA GLU A 167 -19.95 9.62 10.85
C GLU A 167 -20.83 8.69 11.69
N GLN A 168 -20.30 8.10 12.75
CA GLN A 168 -21.08 7.30 13.69
C GLN A 168 -22.12 8.14 14.45
N ARG A 169 -21.79 9.39 14.81
CA ARG A 169 -22.73 10.33 15.44
C ARG A 169 -23.86 10.74 14.51
N ARG A 170 -23.60 10.81 13.19
CA ARG A 170 -24.60 11.17 12.17
C ARG A 170 -25.53 10.02 11.78
N LYS A 171 -25.17 8.76 12.10
CA LYS A 171 -26.07 7.62 11.89
C LYS A 171 -27.29 7.77 12.81
N PRO A 172 -28.51 7.75 12.26
CA PRO A 172 -29.72 7.83 13.06
C PRO A 172 -29.71 6.70 14.09
N GLN A 173 -29.81 7.07 15.35
CA GLN A 173 -29.94 6.07 16.42
C GLN A 173 -31.24 5.27 16.16
N PRO A 174 -31.19 3.92 16.31
CA PRO A 174 -32.42 3.13 16.19
C PRO A 174 -33.41 3.68 17.20
N THR A 175 -34.48 4.27 16.70
CA THR A 175 -35.61 4.72 17.52
C THR A 175 -36.11 3.51 18.29
N LYS A 176 -35.90 3.49 19.60
CA LYS A 176 -36.60 2.54 20.47
C LYS A 176 -38.06 2.86 20.35
N THR A 177 -38.80 2.08 19.56
CA THR A 177 -40.26 2.15 19.52
C THR A 177 -40.74 1.67 20.90
N VAL A 178 -40.95 2.61 21.77
CA VAL A 178 -41.63 2.33 23.07
C VAL A 178 -43.08 2.19 22.78
N PHE A 179 -43.55 0.97 22.58
CA PHE A 179 -45.01 0.72 22.60
C PHE A 179 -45.51 1.06 23.97
N ALA A 180 -46.45 1.96 24.04
CA ALA A 180 -47.19 2.21 25.29
C ALA A 180 -47.80 0.89 25.77
N LYS A 181 -47.78 0.65 27.09
CA LYS A 181 -48.24 -0.62 27.70
C LYS A 181 -49.61 -1.10 27.17
N GLY A 182 -50.50 -0.21 26.82
CA GLY A 182 -51.82 -0.54 26.25
C GLY A 182 -51.84 -1.08 24.82
N CYS A 183 -50.76 -0.85 24.01
CA CYS A 183 -50.71 -1.41 22.66
C CYS A 183 -50.40 -2.92 22.64
N MET A 184 -49.70 -3.42 23.58
CA MET A 184 -49.38 -4.86 23.68
C MET A 184 -50.59 -5.68 24.07
N GLU A 185 -51.46 -5.16 24.94
CA GLU A 185 -52.72 -5.79 25.32
C GLU A 185 -53.70 -5.84 24.15
N TRP A 186 -53.83 -4.77 23.37
CA TRP A 186 -54.67 -4.73 22.17
C TRP A 186 -54.27 -5.76 21.09
N PHE A 187 -52.97 -5.98 20.87
CA PHE A 187 -52.49 -7.02 19.94
C PHE A 187 -52.70 -8.46 20.49
N ALA A 188 -52.68 -8.65 21.80
CA ALA A 188 -52.99 -9.96 22.42
C ALA A 188 -54.48 -10.34 22.32
N GLU A 189 -55.38 -9.39 22.43
CA GLU A 189 -56.82 -9.61 22.30
C GLU A 189 -57.26 -9.96 20.88
N GLN A 190 -56.61 -9.35 19.86
CA GLN A 190 -56.89 -9.65 18.44
C GLN A 190 -56.48 -11.07 18.01
N LYS A 191 -55.54 -11.70 18.69
CA LYS A 191 -55.08 -13.07 18.42
C LYS A 191 -56.03 -14.15 18.99
N ASN A 192 -56.86 -13.81 19.95
CA ASN A 192 -57.77 -14.76 20.60
C ASN A 192 -59.20 -14.70 20.06
N SER A 193 -59.47 -13.86 19.04
CA SER A 193 -60.81 -13.68 18.46
C SER A 193 -60.92 -14.19 17.00
N GLY A 194 -60.00 -15.11 16.59
CA GLY A 194 -60.03 -15.74 15.27
C GLY A 194 -59.96 -17.24 15.32
#